data_39dd66238118c20c119f669b145d4f65
#
_entry.id   39dd66238118c20c119f669b145d4f65
#
_cell.length_a   1.000
_cell.length_b   1.000
_cell.length_c   1.000
_cell.angle_alpha   90.00
_cell.angle_beta   90.00
_cell.angle_gamma   90.00
#
_symmetry.space_group_name_H-M   'P 1'
#
loop_
_entity.id
_entity.type
_entity.pdbx_description
1 polymer ?
#
loop_
_entity_poly.entity_id
_entity_poly.type
_entity_poly.pdbx_seq_one_letter_code
_entity_poly.pdbx_strand_id
1 'polypeptide(L)'
;MDSAISAFIFDFGNVLVKWDAHNLYQRFFPNPEAVDSFLREIRFPEWNAQQDAGRPFKVGIAELSAQFPQYTELIQAYDTYWSESITDVYDGTVEIVRRLKQAVSPVYLLSNFSAEKFPLMQRRFDFLQLFDDTIISGEHKLIKPDPAIYRLTLNRINRNAGECLFIDDSLPNIETAQRLGFKTILFHSPEQLEMDLRLVCPQYENSRQLLSKS
;
A
#
# COMPACT_ATOMS: atom_id res chain seq x y z
N MET A 1 29.11 1.56 -10.21
CA MET A 1 28.19 1.47 -11.37
C MET A 1 26.78 1.40 -10.81
N ASP A 2 25.89 2.26 -11.26
CA ASP A 2 24.47 2.15 -10.87
C ASP A 2 23.92 0.83 -11.41
N SER A 3 23.40 -0.01 -10.50
CA SER A 3 22.76 -1.27 -10.88
C SER A 3 21.51 -0.97 -11.72
N ALA A 4 21.29 -1.73 -12.80
CA ALA A 4 20.05 -1.63 -13.56
C ALA A 4 18.87 -2.06 -12.67
N ILE A 5 17.70 -1.42 -12.83
CA ILE A 5 16.47 -1.86 -12.15
C ILE A 5 16.07 -3.21 -12.71
N SER A 6 15.87 -4.19 -11.82
CA SER A 6 15.49 -5.55 -12.18
C SER A 6 14.28 -6.07 -11.38
N ALA A 7 13.75 -5.26 -10.45
CA ALA A 7 12.57 -5.57 -9.68
C ALA A 7 11.80 -4.30 -9.31
N PHE A 8 10.47 -4.41 -9.26
CA PHE A 8 9.56 -3.31 -8.93
C PHE A 8 8.75 -3.67 -7.70
N ILE A 9 8.70 -2.77 -6.73
CA ILE A 9 8.00 -2.98 -5.47
C ILE A 9 6.99 -1.84 -5.31
N PHE A 10 5.71 -2.19 -5.24
CA PHE A 10 4.60 -1.25 -5.13
C PHE A 10 4.01 -1.28 -3.73
N ASP A 11 3.61 -0.13 -3.21
CA ASP A 11 2.61 -0.07 -2.15
C ASP A 11 1.22 -0.41 -2.71
N PHE A 12 0.27 -0.68 -1.81
CA PHE A 12 -1.11 -1.01 -2.16
C PHE A 12 -2.04 0.20 -1.97
N GLY A 13 -2.15 0.70 -0.74
CA GLY A 13 -3.00 1.84 -0.41
C GLY A 13 -2.52 3.12 -1.10
N ASN A 14 -3.44 3.87 -1.68
CA ASN A 14 -3.19 5.11 -2.41
C ASN A 14 -2.16 5.05 -3.56
N VAL A 15 -1.73 3.83 -3.92
CA VAL A 15 -0.91 3.56 -5.12
C VAL A 15 -1.67 2.68 -6.13
N LEU A 16 -2.30 1.61 -5.66
CA LEU A 16 -3.12 0.69 -6.48
C LEU A 16 -4.61 0.87 -6.23
N VAL A 17 -5.00 1.20 -5.00
CA VAL A 17 -6.39 1.42 -4.59
C VAL A 17 -6.52 2.71 -3.78
N LYS A 18 -7.66 3.37 -3.88
CA LYS A 18 -7.96 4.54 -3.05
C LYS A 18 -8.46 4.08 -1.69
N TRP A 19 -7.67 4.32 -0.66
CA TRP A 19 -8.02 4.03 0.73
C TRP A 19 -8.23 5.32 1.51
N ASP A 20 -9.38 5.41 2.19
CA ASP A 20 -9.68 6.50 3.11
C ASP A 20 -10.75 6.04 4.10
N ALA A 21 -10.44 6.10 5.41
CA ALA A 21 -11.39 5.77 6.47
C ALA A 21 -12.64 6.67 6.47
N HIS A 22 -12.54 7.90 5.94
CA HIS A 22 -13.68 8.82 5.83
C HIS A 22 -14.83 8.21 5.04
N ASN A 23 -14.54 7.45 3.98
CA ASN A 23 -15.58 6.86 3.12
C ASN A 23 -16.53 5.96 3.91
N LEU A 24 -15.99 5.19 4.85
CA LEU A 24 -16.78 4.34 5.74
C LEU A 24 -17.64 5.19 6.69
N TYR A 25 -17.04 6.23 7.27
CA TYR A 25 -17.68 6.99 8.33
C TYR A 25 -18.70 8.03 7.85
N GLN A 26 -18.69 8.42 6.58
CA GLN A 26 -19.67 9.37 6.00
C GLN A 26 -21.12 9.00 6.29
N ARG A 27 -21.44 7.70 6.40
CA ARG A 27 -22.81 7.24 6.70
C ARG A 27 -23.28 7.54 8.12
N PHE A 28 -22.37 7.79 9.04
CA PHE A 28 -22.67 7.97 10.47
C PHE A 28 -22.62 9.43 10.91
N PHE A 29 -22.12 10.33 10.07
CA PHE A 29 -21.92 11.73 10.41
C PHE A 29 -22.59 12.64 9.40
N PRO A 30 -23.04 13.86 9.85
CA PRO A 30 -23.78 14.79 8.98
C PRO A 30 -22.90 15.48 7.93
N ASN A 31 -21.58 15.55 8.14
CA ASN A 31 -20.62 16.23 7.26
C ASN A 31 -19.19 15.69 7.48
N PRO A 32 -18.26 15.97 6.55
CA PRO A 32 -16.87 15.52 6.65
C PRO A 32 -16.14 16.05 7.88
N GLU A 33 -16.41 17.27 8.32
CA GLU A 33 -15.75 17.90 9.48
C GLU A 33 -16.06 17.15 10.78
N ALA A 34 -17.26 16.55 10.89
CA ALA A 34 -17.63 15.72 12.03
C ALA A 34 -16.89 14.38 12.00
N VAL A 35 -16.65 13.80 10.82
CA VAL A 35 -15.77 12.61 10.67
C VAL A 35 -14.35 12.95 11.09
N ASP A 36 -13.79 14.06 10.59
CA ASP A 36 -12.43 14.51 10.95
C ASP A 36 -12.26 14.66 12.45
N SER A 37 -13.27 15.27 13.12
CA SER A 37 -13.25 15.48 14.56
C SER A 37 -13.26 14.17 15.33
N PHE A 38 -14.10 13.22 14.92
CA PHE A 38 -14.16 11.88 15.49
C PHE A 38 -12.83 11.12 15.32
N LEU A 39 -12.32 11.02 14.08
CA LEU A 39 -11.08 10.31 13.79
C LEU A 39 -9.87 10.88 14.52
N ARG A 40 -9.83 12.22 14.70
CA ARG A 40 -8.80 12.90 15.46
C ARG A 40 -8.92 12.60 16.94
N GLU A 41 -10.14 12.65 17.51
CA GLU A 41 -10.39 12.42 18.93
C GLU A 41 -9.96 11.01 19.36
N ILE A 42 -10.29 9.99 18.55
CA ILE A 42 -9.89 8.60 18.83
C ILE A 42 -8.45 8.27 18.39
N ARG A 43 -7.70 9.24 17.84
CA ARG A 43 -6.34 9.07 17.33
C ARG A 43 -6.26 7.90 16.32
N PHE A 44 -7.18 7.93 15.37
CA PHE A 44 -7.37 6.84 14.42
C PHE A 44 -6.11 6.40 13.67
N PRO A 45 -5.24 7.30 13.13
CA PRO A 45 -4.04 6.86 12.41
C PRO A 45 -3.11 5.99 13.26
N GLU A 46 -2.84 6.40 14.51
CA GLU A 46 -1.98 5.65 15.42
C GLU A 46 -2.61 4.33 15.86
N TRP A 47 -3.94 4.33 16.03
CA TRP A 47 -4.68 3.12 16.33
C TRP A 47 -4.66 2.14 15.16
N ASN A 48 -4.93 2.61 13.93
CA ASN A 48 -4.93 1.76 12.72
C ASN A 48 -3.55 1.16 12.44
N ALA A 49 -2.47 1.95 12.59
CA ALA A 49 -1.11 1.48 12.40
C ALA A 49 -0.75 0.26 13.27
N GLN A 50 -1.39 0.08 14.43
CA GLN A 50 -1.17 -1.10 15.26
C GLN A 50 -1.82 -2.35 14.67
N GLN A 51 -2.96 -2.23 13.97
CA GLN A 51 -3.58 -3.34 13.23
C GLN A 51 -2.71 -3.73 12.03
N ASP A 52 -2.14 -2.71 11.35
CA ASP A 52 -1.18 -2.92 10.26
C ASP A 52 0.14 -3.53 10.76
N ALA A 53 0.48 -3.31 12.04
CA ALA A 53 1.57 -4.00 12.74
C ALA A 53 1.19 -5.39 13.29
N GLY A 54 0.00 -5.90 12.98
CA GLY A 54 -0.44 -7.25 13.32
C GLY A 54 -1.22 -7.38 14.64
N ARG A 55 -1.67 -6.26 15.26
CA ARG A 55 -2.62 -6.35 16.38
C ARG A 55 -3.97 -6.83 15.86
N PRO A 56 -4.58 -7.89 16.45
CA PRO A 56 -5.90 -8.35 16.04
C PRO A 56 -6.96 -7.26 16.16
N PHE A 57 -7.85 -7.14 15.17
CA PHE A 57 -8.94 -6.16 15.16
C PHE A 57 -9.79 -6.22 16.42
N LYS A 58 -10.19 -7.45 16.83
CA LYS A 58 -10.97 -7.66 18.04
C LYS A 58 -10.31 -7.05 19.29
N VAL A 59 -8.99 -7.17 19.42
CA VAL A 59 -8.23 -6.59 20.54
C VAL A 59 -8.21 -5.07 20.44
N GLY A 60 -7.85 -4.53 19.27
CA GLY A 60 -7.78 -3.09 19.04
C GLY A 60 -9.13 -2.39 19.27
N ILE A 61 -10.23 -2.99 18.82
CA ILE A 61 -11.59 -2.48 19.02
C ILE A 61 -11.95 -2.48 20.52
N ALA A 62 -11.68 -3.57 21.23
CA ALA A 62 -12.01 -3.65 22.66
C ALA A 62 -11.23 -2.60 23.46
N GLU A 63 -9.93 -2.43 23.18
CA GLU A 63 -9.09 -1.44 23.85
C GLU A 63 -9.54 0.00 23.56
N LEU A 64 -9.84 0.31 22.30
CA LEU A 64 -10.27 1.66 21.91
C LEU A 64 -11.67 1.98 22.45
N SER A 65 -12.60 1.01 22.42
CA SER A 65 -13.95 1.17 22.98
C SER A 65 -13.93 1.39 24.51
N ALA A 66 -12.99 0.78 25.21
CA ALA A 66 -12.80 1.01 26.65
C ALA A 66 -12.28 2.44 26.92
N GLN A 67 -11.48 3.01 26.04
CA GLN A 67 -10.98 4.39 26.15
C GLN A 67 -12.05 5.43 25.76
N PHE A 68 -12.91 5.09 24.78
CA PHE A 68 -13.94 5.97 24.23
C PHE A 68 -15.30 5.28 24.21
N PRO A 69 -15.91 4.98 25.40
CA PRO A 69 -17.15 4.21 25.47
C PRO A 69 -18.32 4.88 24.75
N GLN A 70 -18.32 6.21 24.61
CA GLN A 70 -19.32 6.96 23.83
C GLN A 70 -19.28 6.66 22.32
N TYR A 71 -18.18 6.13 21.80
CA TYR A 71 -17.98 5.82 20.39
C TYR A 71 -17.89 4.32 20.09
N THR A 72 -18.26 3.45 21.03
CA THR A 72 -18.15 2.00 20.90
C THR A 72 -18.74 1.48 19.59
N GLU A 73 -19.95 1.91 19.23
CA GLU A 73 -20.62 1.47 18.00
C GLU A 73 -19.89 1.93 16.73
N LEU A 74 -19.37 3.17 16.73
CA LEU A 74 -18.59 3.71 15.61
C LEU A 74 -17.24 2.99 15.45
N ILE A 75 -16.58 2.66 16.57
CA ILE A 75 -15.33 1.91 16.58
C ILE A 75 -15.55 0.49 16.04
N GLN A 76 -16.63 -0.18 16.45
CA GLN A 76 -17.03 -1.50 15.93
C GLN A 76 -17.41 -1.45 14.45
N ALA A 77 -18.01 -0.35 14.00
CA ALA A 77 -18.39 -0.15 12.61
C ALA A 77 -17.17 -0.21 11.66
N TYR A 78 -15.97 0.20 12.13
CA TYR A 78 -14.77 0.10 11.31
C TYR A 78 -14.44 -1.34 10.92
N ASP A 79 -14.56 -2.29 11.82
CA ASP A 79 -14.34 -3.71 11.49
C ASP A 79 -15.43 -4.26 10.56
N THR A 80 -16.68 -3.92 10.86
CA THR A 80 -17.87 -4.42 10.13
C THR A 80 -17.90 -3.93 8.68
N TYR A 81 -17.61 -2.66 8.48
CA TYR A 81 -17.71 -1.98 7.17
C TYR A 81 -16.33 -1.65 6.57
N TRP A 82 -15.28 -2.27 7.07
CA TRP A 82 -13.90 -1.95 6.71
C TRP A 82 -13.66 -1.86 5.19
N SER A 83 -14.28 -2.75 4.41
CA SER A 83 -14.13 -2.76 2.94
C SER A 83 -14.62 -1.49 2.24
N GLU A 84 -15.45 -0.68 2.90
CA GLU A 84 -15.96 0.59 2.37
C GLU A 84 -14.92 1.72 2.45
N SER A 85 -13.85 1.54 3.25
CA SER A 85 -12.70 2.44 3.23
C SER A 85 -11.93 2.40 1.91
N ILE A 86 -12.12 1.37 1.08
CA ILE A 86 -11.53 1.24 -0.26
C ILE A 86 -12.61 1.45 -1.30
N THR A 87 -12.55 2.58 -1.99
CA THR A 87 -13.62 3.01 -2.92
C THR A 87 -13.34 2.64 -4.36
N ASP A 88 -12.09 2.73 -4.80
CA ASP A 88 -11.76 2.70 -6.23
C ASP A 88 -10.36 2.13 -6.45
N VAL A 89 -10.04 1.82 -7.70
CA VAL A 89 -8.74 1.33 -8.16
C VAL A 89 -8.06 2.42 -8.99
N TYR A 90 -6.76 2.55 -8.85
CA TYR A 90 -5.94 3.32 -9.80
C TYR A 90 -5.65 2.47 -11.04
N ASP A 91 -6.63 2.37 -11.96
CA ASP A 91 -6.54 1.52 -13.16
C ASP A 91 -5.27 1.77 -13.97
N GLY A 92 -4.82 3.03 -14.04
CA GLY A 92 -3.57 3.39 -14.71
C GLY A 92 -2.35 2.73 -14.04
N THR A 93 -2.31 2.66 -12.71
CA THR A 93 -1.22 1.96 -11.99
C THR A 93 -1.29 0.46 -12.21
N VAL A 94 -2.49 -0.13 -12.17
CA VAL A 94 -2.68 -1.56 -12.44
C VAL A 94 -2.23 -1.91 -13.86
N GLU A 95 -2.51 -1.03 -14.84
CA GLU A 95 -2.05 -1.22 -16.22
C GLU A 95 -0.51 -1.14 -16.34
N ILE A 96 0.13 -0.26 -15.58
CA ILE A 96 1.60 -0.23 -15.47
C ILE A 96 2.13 -1.58 -14.96
N VAL A 97 1.53 -2.12 -13.90
CA VAL A 97 1.91 -3.44 -13.34
C VAL A 97 1.75 -4.54 -14.38
N ARG A 98 0.64 -4.57 -15.15
CA ARG A 98 0.44 -5.54 -16.24
C ARG A 98 1.54 -5.46 -17.29
N ARG A 99 1.90 -4.25 -17.72
CA ARG A 99 2.96 -4.05 -18.73
C ARG A 99 4.33 -4.49 -18.21
N LEU A 100 4.67 -4.22 -16.96
CA LEU A 100 5.89 -4.72 -16.34
C LEU A 100 5.94 -6.25 -16.34
N LYS A 101 4.84 -6.90 -16.00
CA LYS A 101 4.74 -8.37 -16.04
C LYS A 101 4.89 -8.94 -17.45
N GLN A 102 4.30 -8.31 -18.45
CA GLN A 102 4.45 -8.72 -19.84
C GLN A 102 5.90 -8.56 -20.34
N ALA A 103 6.64 -7.58 -19.82
CA ALA A 103 8.07 -7.40 -20.07
C ALA A 103 8.95 -8.37 -19.25
N VAL A 104 8.35 -9.38 -18.59
CA VAL A 104 9.04 -10.38 -17.75
C VAL A 104 9.84 -9.72 -16.60
N SER A 105 9.33 -8.61 -16.08
CA SER A 105 9.91 -7.96 -14.91
C SER A 105 9.24 -8.42 -13.63
N PRO A 106 9.98 -8.87 -12.60
CA PRO A 106 9.41 -9.20 -11.30
C PRO A 106 8.74 -8.00 -10.65
N VAL A 107 7.49 -8.17 -10.19
CA VAL A 107 6.74 -7.17 -9.45
C VAL A 107 6.31 -7.71 -8.10
N TYR A 108 6.46 -6.91 -7.06
CA TYR A 108 6.21 -7.27 -5.67
C TYR A 108 5.33 -6.23 -5.00
N LEU A 109 4.59 -6.65 -3.99
CA LEU A 109 3.79 -5.77 -3.15
C LEU A 109 4.44 -5.66 -1.76
N LEU A 110 4.58 -4.43 -1.25
CA LEU A 110 5.00 -4.17 0.14
C LEU A 110 4.04 -3.16 0.75
N SER A 111 3.14 -3.61 1.61
CA SER A 111 2.08 -2.76 2.16
C SER A 111 1.99 -2.81 3.68
N ASN A 112 1.74 -1.64 4.28
CA ASN A 112 1.24 -1.55 5.65
C ASN A 112 -0.24 -1.93 5.62
N PHE A 113 -0.55 -3.14 6.07
CA PHE A 113 -1.89 -3.68 5.97
C PHE A 113 -2.14 -4.79 6.99
N SER A 114 -3.36 -4.83 7.54
CA SER A 114 -3.77 -5.88 8.46
C SER A 114 -3.76 -7.26 7.79
N ALA A 115 -3.14 -8.25 8.44
CA ALA A 115 -3.18 -9.64 8.01
C ALA A 115 -4.61 -10.22 8.00
N GLU A 116 -5.52 -9.71 8.85
CA GLU A 116 -6.92 -10.16 8.87
C GLU A 116 -7.73 -9.62 7.69
N LYS A 117 -7.39 -8.44 7.19
CA LYS A 117 -8.14 -7.75 6.12
C LYS A 117 -7.59 -8.00 4.72
N PHE A 118 -6.31 -8.31 4.57
CA PHE A 118 -5.69 -8.52 3.25
C PHE A 118 -6.35 -9.67 2.44
N PRO A 119 -6.76 -10.81 3.02
CA PRO A 119 -7.50 -11.84 2.29
C PRO A 119 -8.83 -11.37 1.67
N LEU A 120 -9.45 -10.31 2.20
CA LEU A 120 -10.62 -9.69 1.58
C LEU A 120 -10.25 -9.01 0.26
N MET A 121 -9.09 -8.36 0.22
CA MET A 121 -8.56 -7.69 -0.98
C MET A 121 -8.16 -8.69 -2.05
N GLN A 122 -7.54 -9.80 -1.68
CA GLN A 122 -7.20 -10.88 -2.62
C GLN A 122 -8.44 -11.47 -3.30
N ARG A 123 -9.58 -11.54 -2.60
CA ARG A 123 -10.86 -11.97 -3.18
C ARG A 123 -11.54 -10.90 -4.03
N ARG A 124 -11.29 -9.61 -3.73
CA ARG A 124 -11.93 -8.48 -4.41
C ARG A 124 -11.20 -8.07 -5.69
N PHE A 125 -9.88 -8.19 -5.72
CA PHE A 125 -9.03 -7.63 -6.77
C PHE A 125 -8.16 -8.70 -7.42
N ASP A 126 -8.56 -9.19 -8.59
CA ASP A 126 -7.84 -10.20 -9.35
C ASP A 126 -6.45 -9.76 -9.78
N PHE A 127 -6.21 -8.43 -9.92
CA PHE A 127 -4.90 -7.91 -10.28
C PHE A 127 -3.81 -8.19 -9.24
N LEU A 128 -4.16 -8.53 -8.00
CA LEU A 128 -3.19 -8.96 -6.99
C LEU A 128 -2.47 -10.25 -7.36
N GLN A 129 -3.02 -11.05 -8.27
CA GLN A 129 -2.36 -12.24 -8.82
C GLN A 129 -1.20 -11.90 -9.78
N LEU A 130 -1.05 -10.64 -10.19
CA LEU A 130 0.07 -10.20 -11.01
C LEU A 130 1.40 -10.14 -10.23
N PHE A 131 1.34 -10.00 -8.91
CA PHE A 131 2.51 -9.88 -8.06
C PHE A 131 3.16 -11.24 -7.82
N ASP A 132 4.50 -11.29 -7.95
CA ASP A 132 5.28 -12.51 -7.73
C ASP A 132 5.34 -12.89 -6.25
N ASP A 133 5.28 -11.88 -5.38
CA ASP A 133 5.13 -12.05 -3.92
C ASP A 133 4.47 -10.81 -3.31
N THR A 134 3.83 -11.01 -2.15
CA THR A 134 3.18 -9.96 -1.36
C THR A 134 3.71 -9.96 0.07
N ILE A 135 4.25 -8.82 0.49
CA ILE A 135 4.79 -8.63 1.84
C ILE A 135 3.81 -7.72 2.59
N ILE A 136 3.05 -8.31 3.52
CA ILE A 136 2.03 -7.65 4.30
C ILE A 136 2.53 -7.45 5.72
N SER A 137 2.60 -6.20 6.16
CA SER A 137 3.19 -5.81 7.44
C SER A 137 2.59 -6.56 8.65
N GLY A 138 1.26 -6.76 8.65
CA GLY A 138 0.56 -7.44 9.72
C GLY A 138 0.94 -8.90 9.90
N GLU A 139 1.43 -9.58 8.84
CA GLU A 139 1.92 -10.95 8.91
C GLU A 139 3.29 -11.03 9.59
N HIS A 140 4.09 -9.96 9.48
CA HIS A 140 5.47 -9.90 9.95
C HIS A 140 5.65 -9.06 11.21
N LYS A 141 4.62 -8.33 11.64
CA LYS A 141 4.64 -7.37 12.76
C LYS A 141 5.69 -6.28 12.59
N LEU A 142 5.93 -5.90 11.35
CA LEU A 142 6.85 -4.86 10.92
C LEU A 142 6.12 -3.92 9.99
N ILE A 143 6.20 -2.60 10.20
CA ILE A 143 5.53 -1.59 9.36
C ILE A 143 6.55 -0.65 8.72
N LYS A 144 6.28 -0.18 7.51
CA LYS A 144 6.96 0.98 6.94
C LYS A 144 6.66 2.20 7.84
N PRO A 145 7.63 3.09 8.12
CA PRO A 145 8.96 3.19 7.53
C PRO A 145 10.07 2.48 8.33
N ASP A 146 9.79 1.48 9.17
CA ASP A 146 10.86 0.74 9.87
C ASP A 146 11.79 0.06 8.85
N PRO A 147 13.11 0.28 8.91
CA PRO A 147 14.09 -0.37 8.02
C PRO A 147 14.01 -1.90 8.00
N ALA A 148 13.48 -2.52 9.07
CA ALA A 148 13.41 -3.98 9.18
C ALA A 148 12.51 -4.61 8.12
N ILE A 149 11.37 -3.98 7.77
CA ILE A 149 10.46 -4.53 6.76
C ILE A 149 11.07 -4.48 5.35
N TYR A 150 11.85 -3.44 5.03
CA TYR A 150 12.56 -3.34 3.74
C TYR A 150 13.65 -4.41 3.63
N ARG A 151 14.42 -4.67 4.70
CA ARG A 151 15.42 -5.74 4.73
C ARG A 151 14.77 -7.13 4.61
N LEU A 152 13.64 -7.34 5.30
CA LEU A 152 12.84 -8.56 5.15
C LEU A 152 12.39 -8.72 3.70
N THR A 153 11.89 -7.67 3.06
CA THR A 153 11.47 -7.68 1.65
C THR A 153 12.63 -8.08 0.74
N LEU A 154 13.79 -7.41 0.86
CA LEU A 154 14.97 -7.72 0.03
C LEU A 154 15.42 -9.18 0.19
N ASN A 155 15.47 -9.68 1.42
CA ASN A 155 15.84 -11.08 1.71
C ASN A 155 14.84 -12.04 1.07
N ARG A 156 13.53 -11.76 1.18
CA ARG A 156 12.47 -12.62 0.66
C ARG A 156 12.45 -12.69 -0.87
N ILE A 157 12.69 -11.56 -1.53
CA ILE A 157 12.74 -11.51 -3.00
C ILE A 157 14.13 -11.82 -3.58
N ASN A 158 15.13 -12.03 -2.72
CA ASN A 158 16.54 -12.30 -3.08
C ASN A 158 17.09 -11.23 -4.05
N ARG A 159 17.06 -9.97 -3.64
CA ARG A 159 17.55 -8.81 -4.40
C ARG A 159 18.36 -7.86 -3.52
N ASN A 160 19.24 -7.08 -4.16
CA ASN A 160 19.88 -5.93 -3.53
C ASN A 160 19.02 -4.67 -3.71
N ALA A 161 19.10 -3.74 -2.75
CA ALA A 161 18.29 -2.52 -2.77
C ALA A 161 18.47 -1.72 -4.07
N GLY A 162 19.70 -1.54 -4.55
CA GLY A 162 20.02 -0.79 -5.77
C GLY A 162 19.45 -1.39 -7.07
N GLU A 163 19.00 -2.64 -7.05
CA GLU A 163 18.33 -3.32 -8.16
C GLU A 163 16.79 -3.16 -8.11
N CYS A 164 16.26 -2.59 -7.02
CA CYS A 164 14.83 -2.46 -6.77
C CYS A 164 14.37 -1.01 -6.95
N LEU A 165 13.25 -0.84 -7.63
CA LEU A 165 12.50 0.41 -7.66
C LEU A 165 11.29 0.29 -6.74
N PHE A 166 11.24 1.12 -5.69
CA PHE A 166 10.15 1.18 -4.72
C PHE A 166 9.23 2.37 -5.01
N ILE A 167 7.93 2.11 -5.11
CA ILE A 167 6.88 3.08 -5.43
C ILE A 167 5.90 3.14 -4.25
N ASP A 168 5.74 4.32 -3.66
CA ASP A 168 4.94 4.52 -2.44
C ASP A 168 4.46 5.99 -2.39
N ASP A 169 3.29 6.27 -1.83
CA ASP A 169 2.72 7.62 -1.70
C ASP A 169 3.22 8.39 -0.47
N SER A 170 3.89 7.68 0.45
CA SER A 170 4.35 8.22 1.74
C SER A 170 5.80 8.65 1.68
N LEU A 171 6.06 9.96 1.85
CA LEU A 171 7.43 10.50 1.87
C LEU A 171 8.34 9.83 2.93
N PRO A 172 7.91 9.58 4.19
CA PRO A 172 8.74 8.85 5.17
C PRO A 172 9.15 7.45 4.72
N ASN A 173 8.28 6.75 3.98
CA ASN A 173 8.58 5.43 3.42
C ASN A 173 9.66 5.54 2.33
N ILE A 174 9.50 6.51 1.43
CA ILE A 174 10.46 6.81 0.35
C ILE A 174 11.84 7.18 0.93
N GLU A 175 11.90 8.08 1.90
CA GLU A 175 13.15 8.49 2.52
C GLU A 175 13.89 7.31 3.20
N THR A 176 13.15 6.41 3.83
CA THR A 176 13.76 5.22 4.44
C THR A 176 14.28 4.25 3.38
N ALA A 177 13.51 4.02 2.30
CA ALA A 177 13.96 3.19 1.19
C ALA A 177 15.24 3.76 0.54
N GLN A 178 15.29 5.09 0.32
CA GLN A 178 16.49 5.77 -0.21
C GLN A 178 17.72 5.58 0.68
N ARG A 179 17.57 5.76 2.00
CA ARG A 179 18.67 5.52 2.96
C ARG A 179 19.18 4.07 2.92
N LEU A 180 18.35 3.13 2.54
CA LEU A 180 18.71 1.72 2.37
C LEU A 180 19.26 1.39 0.98
N GLY A 181 19.31 2.37 0.07
CA GLY A 181 19.88 2.24 -1.27
C GLY A 181 18.89 1.82 -2.35
N PHE A 182 17.59 1.83 -2.11
CA PHE A 182 16.57 1.62 -3.15
C PHE A 182 16.56 2.80 -4.11
N LYS A 183 16.23 2.54 -5.37
CA LYS A 183 15.67 3.55 -6.26
C LYS A 183 14.21 3.75 -5.90
N THR A 184 13.70 4.98 -5.98
CA THR A 184 12.37 5.27 -5.48
C THR A 184 11.60 6.22 -6.40
N ILE A 185 10.27 6.08 -6.40
CA ILE A 185 9.34 7.06 -6.94
C ILE A 185 8.31 7.38 -5.85
N LEU A 186 8.20 8.65 -5.47
CA LEU A 186 7.07 9.14 -4.66
C LEU A 186 5.85 9.22 -5.56
N PHE A 187 4.85 8.42 -5.27
CA PHE A 187 3.64 8.34 -6.07
C PHE A 187 2.69 9.52 -5.79
N HIS A 188 2.16 10.11 -6.85
CA HIS A 188 1.12 11.13 -6.79
C HIS A 188 -0.06 10.81 -7.71
N SER A 189 0.20 10.22 -8.88
CA SER A 189 -0.82 9.75 -9.80
C SER A 189 -0.26 8.70 -10.77
N PRO A 190 -1.14 7.92 -11.43
CA PRO A 190 -0.69 6.99 -12.47
C PRO A 190 0.06 7.66 -13.61
N GLU A 191 -0.36 8.88 -14.01
CA GLU A 191 0.26 9.64 -15.10
C GLU A 191 1.67 10.09 -14.73
N GLN A 192 1.86 10.60 -13.49
CA GLN A 192 3.19 10.95 -12.98
C GLN A 192 4.08 9.70 -12.89
N LEU A 193 3.57 8.58 -12.36
CA LEU A 193 4.32 7.33 -12.29
C LEU A 193 4.78 6.85 -13.68
N GLU A 194 3.91 6.93 -14.68
CA GLU A 194 4.23 6.58 -16.07
C GLU A 194 5.39 7.44 -16.61
N MET A 195 5.37 8.74 -16.35
CA MET A 195 6.44 9.66 -16.76
C MET A 195 7.77 9.34 -16.07
N ASP A 196 7.73 9.15 -14.75
CA ASP A 196 8.94 8.89 -13.97
C ASP A 196 9.56 7.54 -14.31
N LEU A 197 8.75 6.51 -14.55
CA LEU A 197 9.24 5.20 -15.00
C LEU A 197 10.04 5.29 -16.30
N ARG A 198 9.61 6.12 -17.25
CA ARG A 198 10.36 6.35 -18.52
C ARG A 198 11.71 6.98 -18.28
N LEU A 199 11.83 7.85 -17.29
CA LEU A 199 13.08 8.53 -16.97
C LEU A 199 14.06 7.61 -16.24
N VAL A 200 13.58 6.82 -15.26
CA VAL A 200 14.44 6.02 -14.39
C VAL A 200 14.67 4.59 -14.87
N CYS A 201 13.84 4.11 -15.81
CA CYS A 201 13.86 2.73 -16.31
C CYS A 201 13.71 2.68 -17.84
N PRO A 202 14.78 2.96 -18.60
CA PRO A 202 14.71 2.99 -20.08
C PRO A 202 14.18 1.70 -20.71
N GLN A 203 14.38 0.53 -20.08
CA GLN A 203 13.82 -0.74 -20.54
C GLN A 203 12.28 -0.80 -20.48
N TYR A 204 11.64 0.03 -19.65
CA TYR A 204 10.19 0.14 -19.58
C TYR A 204 9.59 0.67 -20.90
N GLU A 205 10.26 1.57 -21.61
CA GLU A 205 9.80 2.06 -22.91
C GLU A 205 9.83 0.98 -24.00
N ASN A 206 10.83 0.09 -23.97
CA ASN A 206 10.97 -0.96 -24.98
C ASN A 206 9.80 -1.98 -24.89
N SER A 207 9.26 -2.22 -23.70
CA SER A 207 8.10 -3.10 -23.51
C SER A 207 6.82 -2.55 -24.16
N ARG A 208 6.65 -1.23 -24.21
CA ARG A 208 5.50 -0.56 -24.82
C ARG A 208 5.48 -0.70 -26.36
N GLN A 209 6.65 -0.66 -26.99
CA GLN A 209 6.77 -0.77 -28.47
C GLN A 209 6.45 -2.18 -28.96
N LEU A 210 6.64 -3.21 -28.13
CA LEU A 210 6.29 -4.59 -28.47
C LEU A 210 4.77 -4.81 -28.47
N LEU A 211 4.02 -4.14 -27.61
CA LEU A 211 2.57 -4.27 -27.50
C LEU A 211 1.79 -3.42 -28.53
N SER A 212 2.39 -2.36 -29.06
CA SER A 212 1.75 -1.56 -30.11
C SER A 212 1.83 -2.18 -31.51
N LYS A 213 2.53 -3.33 -31.65
CA LYS A 213 2.75 -4.06 -32.91
C LYS A 213 2.00 -5.40 -32.97
N SER A 214 1.29 -5.76 -31.92
CA SER A 214 0.41 -6.94 -31.83
C SER A 214 -1.07 -6.52 -31.83
#